data_5a4a400abc3d7b0ba3d222f3aa43d050
#
_entry.id   5a4a400abc3d7b0ba3d222f3aa43d050
#
_cell.length_a   1.000
_cell.length_b   1.000
_cell.length_c   1.000
_cell.angle_alpha   90.00
_cell.angle_beta   90.00
_cell.angle_gamma   90.00
#
_symmetry.space_group_name_H-M   'P 1'
#
loop_
_entity.id
_entity.type
_entity.pdbx_description
1 polymer ?
#
loop_
_entity_poly.entity_id
_entity_poly.type
_entity_poly.pdbx_seq_one_letter_code
_entity_poly.pdbx_strand_id
1 'polypeptide(L)'
;MYQSLHTTVVGPAGKIYEIQIRTYEMDQIAEFGVAAHWAYKENVEYSHEKEQLEIVNKLKWYKDLTTYVENSATEDPLDSIIEDIFSANVYIFTPKGDVYDFPAGSMPLDFAYRIHSDIGNKTVGAIVNGKIVPLSYKLKTGDVVEIKTNKACTGPTTEWLKLAKTSHAKTKIKAFINKKQRDAFVAKGLEEL
;
A
#
# COMPACT_ATOMS: atom_id res chain seq x y z
N MET A 1 1.21 -15.75 3.59
CA MET A 1 0.55 -17.07 3.65
C MET A 1 0.47 -17.48 5.12
N TYR A 2 -0.74 -17.67 5.64
CA TYR A 2 -0.95 -18.07 7.04
C TYR A 2 -0.39 -19.47 7.27
N GLN A 3 0.48 -19.63 8.25
CA GLN A 3 1.10 -20.91 8.60
C GLN A 3 0.90 -21.17 10.08
N SER A 4 0.32 -22.31 10.42
CA SER A 4 0.26 -22.82 11.79
C SER A 4 0.06 -24.33 11.76
N LEU A 5 0.49 -25.01 12.79
CA LEU A 5 0.21 -26.42 13.00
C LEU A 5 -1.06 -26.53 13.83
N HIS A 6 -2.07 -27.23 13.32
CA HIS A 6 -3.33 -27.43 14.01
C HIS A 6 -3.45 -28.88 14.49
N THR A 7 -3.89 -29.08 15.72
CA THR A 7 -4.24 -30.39 16.24
C THR A 7 -5.50 -30.29 17.07
N THR A 8 -6.33 -31.31 16.96
CA THR A 8 -7.57 -31.43 17.75
C THR A 8 -7.39 -32.46 18.83
N VAL A 9 -7.65 -32.10 20.07
CA VAL A 9 -7.60 -32.99 21.22
C VAL A 9 -8.95 -33.10 21.90
N VAL A 10 -9.26 -34.30 22.40
CA VAL A 10 -10.46 -34.51 23.20
C VAL A 10 -10.06 -34.44 24.68
N GLY A 11 -10.59 -33.45 25.36
CA GLY A 11 -10.33 -33.24 26.78
C GLY A 11 -11.26 -33.97 27.70
N PRO A 12 -11.17 -33.74 29.02
CA PRO A 12 -12.06 -34.31 30.00
C PRO A 12 -13.52 -33.98 29.70
N ALA A 13 -14.41 -34.93 29.90
CA ALA A 13 -15.84 -34.83 29.60
C ALA A 13 -16.19 -34.72 28.11
N GLY A 14 -15.32 -35.23 27.19
CA GLY A 14 -15.58 -35.30 25.76
C GLY A 14 -15.56 -33.93 25.04
N LYS A 15 -15.07 -32.90 25.67
CA LYS A 15 -14.92 -31.57 25.03
C LYS A 15 -13.76 -31.58 24.02
N ILE A 16 -14.06 -31.06 22.85
CA ILE A 16 -13.07 -30.92 21.75
C ILE A 16 -12.34 -29.58 21.89
N TYR A 17 -11.03 -29.65 21.87
CA TYR A 17 -10.15 -28.47 21.88
C TYR A 17 -9.30 -28.48 20.61
N GLU A 18 -9.26 -27.36 19.91
CA GLU A 18 -8.30 -27.13 18.82
C GLU A 18 -7.09 -26.40 19.36
N ILE A 19 -5.91 -27.01 19.21
CA ILE A 19 -4.65 -26.42 19.62
C ILE A 19 -3.92 -25.95 18.37
N GLN A 20 -3.55 -24.68 18.34
CA GLN A 20 -2.73 -24.09 17.30
C GLN A 20 -1.31 -23.87 17.83
N ILE A 21 -0.34 -24.44 17.14
CA ILE A 21 1.07 -24.28 17.46
C ILE A 21 1.70 -23.40 16.42
N ARG A 22 2.30 -22.29 16.87
CA ARG A 22 2.95 -21.29 16.01
C ARG A 22 4.29 -20.91 16.58
N THR A 23 5.23 -20.54 15.72
CA THR A 23 6.42 -19.79 16.19
C THR A 23 5.97 -18.36 16.51
N TYR A 24 6.76 -17.66 17.30
CA TYR A 24 6.50 -16.24 17.60
C TYR A 24 6.34 -15.39 16.31
N GLU A 25 7.16 -15.66 15.28
CA GLU A 25 7.08 -15.02 13.96
C GLU A 25 5.74 -15.32 13.26
N MET A 26 5.31 -16.58 13.27
CA MET A 26 4.04 -16.99 12.66
C MET A 26 2.85 -16.35 13.38
N ASP A 27 2.94 -16.22 14.69
CA ASP A 27 1.91 -15.59 15.52
C ASP A 27 1.81 -14.10 15.23
N GLN A 28 2.93 -13.39 15.15
CA GLN A 28 2.98 -11.98 14.79
C GLN A 28 2.40 -11.73 13.38
N ILE A 29 2.72 -12.60 12.41
CA ILE A 29 2.15 -12.50 11.05
C ILE A 29 0.64 -12.78 11.05
N ALA A 30 0.17 -13.70 11.89
CA ALA A 30 -1.25 -14.04 12.00
C ALA A 30 -2.05 -12.92 12.68
N GLU A 31 -1.49 -12.30 13.72
CA GLU A 31 -2.13 -11.24 14.50
C GLU A 31 -2.12 -9.88 13.78
N PHE A 32 -0.98 -9.53 13.20
CA PHE A 32 -0.73 -8.20 12.65
C PHE A 32 -0.62 -8.17 11.12
N GLY A 33 -0.72 -9.33 10.46
CA GLY A 33 -0.57 -9.47 9.01
C GLY A 33 0.87 -9.28 8.55
N VAL A 34 1.04 -8.99 7.27
CA VAL A 34 2.34 -8.82 6.63
C VAL A 34 3.12 -7.62 7.21
N ALA A 35 2.42 -6.63 7.76
CA ALA A 35 3.03 -5.47 8.40
C ALA A 35 3.88 -5.82 9.64
N ALA A 36 3.56 -6.90 10.35
CA ALA A 36 4.34 -7.35 11.51
C ALA A 36 5.68 -8.00 11.13
N HIS A 37 5.77 -8.58 9.94
CA HIS A 37 7.00 -9.20 9.47
C HIS A 37 8.16 -8.19 9.32
N TRP A 38 7.84 -6.91 9.13
CA TRP A 38 8.82 -5.84 8.94
C TRP A 38 9.32 -5.26 10.25
N ALA A 39 8.48 -5.21 11.28
CA ALA A 39 8.90 -4.75 12.61
C ALA A 39 9.99 -5.67 13.24
N TYR A 40 10.11 -6.91 12.75
CA TYR A 40 11.06 -7.89 13.29
C TYR A 40 12.43 -7.92 12.56
N LYS A 41 12.53 -7.38 11.33
CA LYS A 41 13.80 -7.30 10.58
C LYS A 41 14.60 -6.03 10.91
N GLU A 42 14.78 -5.74 12.20
CA GLU A 42 15.71 -4.70 12.64
C GLU A 42 17.15 -5.08 12.31
N ASN A 43 17.71 -4.41 11.33
CA ASN A 43 19.12 -3.95 11.29
C ASN A 43 19.46 -3.47 9.89
N VAL A 44 19.06 -2.27 9.46
CA VAL A 44 19.77 -1.48 8.44
C VAL A 44 19.33 0.00 8.42
N GLU A 45 20.28 0.92 8.30
CA GLU A 45 20.15 2.37 8.20
C GLU A 45 19.56 2.83 6.88
N TYR A 46 18.22 2.99 6.76
CA TYR A 46 17.65 3.70 5.60
C TYR A 46 16.36 4.46 5.95
N SER A 47 16.15 5.61 5.33
CA SER A 47 14.99 6.50 5.58
C SER A 47 13.64 5.82 5.30
N HIS A 48 13.62 4.84 4.40
CA HIS A 48 12.46 4.03 4.07
C HIS A 48 12.00 3.11 5.22
N GLU A 49 12.92 2.60 6.01
CA GLU A 49 12.61 1.75 7.17
C GLU A 49 11.93 2.51 8.30
N LYS A 50 12.34 3.78 8.54
CA LYS A 50 11.65 4.64 9.51
C LYS A 50 10.22 4.92 9.08
N GLU A 51 9.97 5.17 7.80
CA GLU A 51 8.63 5.35 7.25
C GLU A 51 7.77 4.10 7.43
N GLN A 52 8.34 2.91 7.15
CA GLN A 52 7.65 1.63 7.36
C GLN A 52 7.33 1.40 8.84
N LEU A 53 8.28 1.67 9.73
CA LEU A 53 8.08 1.52 11.17
C LEU A 53 6.99 2.46 11.71
N GLU A 54 6.95 3.70 11.23
CA GLU A 54 5.90 4.65 11.62
C GLU A 54 4.51 4.18 11.16
N ILE A 55 4.40 3.65 9.93
CA ILE A 55 3.14 3.12 9.40
C ILE A 55 2.70 1.89 10.20
N VAL A 56 3.61 0.97 10.48
CA VAL A 56 3.33 -0.23 11.29
C VAL A 56 2.88 0.16 12.69
N ASN A 57 3.53 1.14 13.33
CA ASN A 57 3.14 1.63 14.66
C ASN A 57 1.75 2.29 14.63
N LYS A 58 1.42 3.07 13.59
CA LYS A 58 0.08 3.63 13.40
C LYS A 58 -0.98 2.53 13.23
N LEU A 59 -0.69 1.49 12.42
CA LEU A 59 -1.60 0.37 12.22
C LEU A 59 -1.80 -0.45 13.50
N LYS A 60 -0.74 -0.65 14.30
CA LYS A 60 -0.83 -1.32 15.58
C LYS A 60 -1.68 -0.52 16.56
N TRP A 61 -1.42 0.77 16.71
CA TRP A 61 -2.21 1.65 17.56
C TRP A 61 -3.69 1.64 17.16
N TYR A 62 -4.00 1.65 15.86
CA TYR A 62 -5.36 1.52 15.35
C TYR A 62 -6.03 0.20 15.77
N LYS A 63 -5.33 -0.93 15.62
CA LYS A 63 -5.85 -2.23 16.04
C LYS A 63 -6.14 -2.25 17.54
N ASP A 64 -5.22 -1.73 18.35
CA ASP A 64 -5.39 -1.65 19.81
C ASP A 64 -6.62 -0.80 20.17
N LEU A 65 -6.86 0.28 19.42
CA LEU A 65 -7.99 1.18 19.62
C LEU A 65 -9.33 0.55 19.19
N THR A 66 -9.40 -0.11 18.03
CA THR A 66 -10.59 -0.86 17.58
C THR A 66 -10.94 -1.99 18.54
N THR A 67 -9.95 -2.71 19.04
CA THR A 67 -10.16 -3.77 20.04
C THR A 67 -10.69 -3.18 21.37
N TYR A 68 -10.25 -1.99 21.75
CA TYR A 68 -10.77 -1.31 22.94
C TYR A 68 -12.23 -0.87 22.77
N VAL A 69 -12.57 -0.33 21.60
CA VAL A 69 -13.93 0.12 21.26
C VAL A 69 -14.91 -1.07 21.18
N GLU A 70 -14.51 -2.15 20.52
CA GLU A 70 -15.33 -3.38 20.43
C GLU A 70 -15.64 -4.00 21.80
N ASN A 71 -14.73 -3.81 22.77
CA ASN A 71 -14.93 -4.30 24.14
C ASN A 71 -15.69 -3.30 25.05
N SER A 72 -15.85 -2.06 24.61
CA SER A 72 -16.58 -1.02 25.34
C SER A 72 -18.00 -0.96 24.79
N ALA A 73 -18.98 -1.51 25.51
CA ALA A 73 -20.39 -1.57 25.09
C ALA A 73 -21.13 -0.19 25.11
N THR A 74 -20.43 0.91 24.80
CA THR A 74 -20.99 2.26 24.73
C THR A 74 -20.72 2.86 23.35
N GLU A 75 -21.77 3.39 22.73
CA GLU A 75 -21.66 4.25 21.54
C GLU A 75 -20.89 5.51 21.93
N ASP A 76 -19.56 5.47 21.81
CA ASP A 76 -18.69 6.57 22.20
C ASP A 76 -18.35 7.45 20.97
N PRO A 77 -18.25 8.79 21.14
CA PRO A 77 -17.80 9.72 20.08
C PRO A 77 -16.42 9.39 19.49
N LEU A 78 -15.69 8.48 20.11
CA LEU A 78 -14.39 7.97 19.62
C LEU A 78 -14.49 7.25 18.29
N ASP A 79 -15.58 6.52 17.99
CA ASP A 79 -15.76 5.80 16.74
C ASP A 79 -15.77 6.75 15.53
N SER A 80 -16.46 7.87 15.63
CA SER A 80 -16.49 8.89 14.58
C SER A 80 -15.12 9.56 14.36
N ILE A 81 -14.36 9.77 15.43
CA ILE A 81 -13.03 10.38 15.36
C ILE A 81 -12.03 9.40 14.73
N ILE A 82 -12.14 8.11 15.05
CA ILE A 82 -11.32 7.06 14.47
C ILE A 82 -11.62 6.93 12.98
N GLU A 83 -12.91 6.89 12.61
CA GLU A 83 -13.35 6.82 11.22
C GLU A 83 -12.88 8.04 10.41
N ASP A 84 -12.93 9.24 10.99
CA ASP A 84 -12.44 10.48 10.35
C ASP A 84 -10.91 10.49 10.16
N ILE A 85 -10.15 10.04 11.14
CA ILE A 85 -8.68 9.99 11.05
C ILE A 85 -8.23 8.97 9.97
N PHE A 86 -8.90 7.83 9.85
CA PHE A 86 -8.52 6.76 8.93
C PHE A 86 -9.23 6.83 7.57
N SER A 87 -10.36 7.53 7.46
CA SER A 87 -10.98 7.82 6.16
C SER A 87 -10.14 8.76 5.29
N ALA A 88 -9.24 9.54 5.89
CA ALA A 88 -8.35 10.43 5.16
C ALA A 88 -7.25 9.69 4.37
N ASN A 89 -6.80 8.52 4.85
CA ASN A 89 -5.72 7.76 4.25
C ASN A 89 -6.09 6.29 4.00
N VAL A 90 -5.46 5.70 2.97
CA VAL A 90 -5.52 4.27 2.67
C VAL A 90 -4.13 3.66 2.77
N TYR A 91 -4.03 2.47 3.32
CA TYR A 91 -2.78 1.74 3.52
C TYR A 91 -2.72 0.58 2.53
N ILE A 92 -1.71 0.59 1.66
CA ILE A 92 -1.52 -0.37 0.57
C ILE A 92 -0.25 -1.18 0.78
N PHE A 93 -0.28 -2.42 0.35
CA PHE A 93 0.82 -3.36 0.51
C PHE A 93 1.45 -3.68 -0.84
N THR A 94 2.75 -3.91 -0.86
CA THR A 94 3.42 -4.58 -1.98
C THR A 94 3.36 -6.10 -1.81
N PRO A 95 3.56 -6.88 -2.89
CA PRO A 95 3.74 -8.34 -2.76
C PRO A 95 4.94 -8.75 -1.89
N LYS A 96 5.88 -7.84 -1.66
CA LYS A 96 7.04 -8.03 -0.78
C LYS A 96 6.72 -7.74 0.69
N GLY A 97 5.56 -7.12 0.96
CA GLY A 97 5.11 -6.77 2.29
C GLY A 97 5.38 -5.32 2.71
N ASP A 98 5.99 -4.49 1.85
CA ASP A 98 6.14 -3.06 2.17
C ASP A 98 4.77 -2.40 2.25
N VAL A 99 4.60 -1.44 3.16
CA VAL A 99 3.35 -0.71 3.38
C VAL A 99 3.53 0.74 2.99
N TYR A 100 2.55 1.29 2.28
CA TYR A 100 2.54 2.70 1.89
C TYR A 100 1.21 3.33 2.26
N ASP A 101 1.26 4.55 2.81
CA ASP A 101 0.07 5.36 3.06
C ASP A 101 -0.20 6.35 1.92
N PHE A 102 -1.47 6.49 1.59
CA PHE A 102 -1.93 7.41 0.56
C PHE A 102 -3.21 8.10 0.99
N PRO A 103 -3.47 9.33 0.51
CA PRO A 103 -4.78 9.96 0.67
C PRO A 103 -5.90 9.09 0.09
N ALA A 104 -7.05 9.05 0.75
CA ALA A 104 -8.22 8.34 0.27
C ALA A 104 -8.57 8.74 -1.17
N GLY A 105 -8.88 7.76 -2.01
CA GLY A 105 -9.15 7.94 -3.43
C GLY A 105 -7.90 8.00 -4.31
N SER A 106 -6.71 7.70 -3.78
CA SER A 106 -5.52 7.48 -4.58
C SER A 106 -5.65 6.27 -5.49
N MET A 107 -4.91 6.26 -6.58
CA MET A 107 -4.98 5.27 -7.65
C MET A 107 -3.65 4.53 -7.82
N PRO A 108 -3.61 3.39 -8.52
CA PRO A 108 -2.37 2.65 -8.79
C PRO A 108 -1.27 3.51 -9.43
N LEU A 109 -1.66 4.56 -10.14
CA LEU A 109 -0.72 5.52 -10.72
C LEU A 109 0.05 6.30 -9.64
N ASP A 110 -0.65 6.76 -8.58
CA ASP A 110 -0.03 7.45 -7.45
C ASP A 110 1.00 6.55 -6.76
N PHE A 111 0.64 5.28 -6.59
CA PHE A 111 1.51 4.25 -6.03
C PHE A 111 2.76 4.01 -6.90
N ALA A 112 2.60 3.90 -8.23
CA ALA A 112 3.71 3.72 -9.16
C ALA A 112 4.75 4.84 -9.05
N TYR A 113 4.29 6.11 -8.98
CA TYR A 113 5.18 7.27 -8.82
C TYR A 113 5.79 7.39 -7.42
N ARG A 114 5.14 6.86 -6.40
CA ARG A 114 5.67 6.80 -5.04
C ARG A 114 6.86 5.84 -4.93
N ILE A 115 6.78 4.69 -5.61
CA ILE A 115 7.87 3.72 -5.66
C ILE A 115 9.07 4.34 -6.41
N HIS A 116 8.88 4.73 -7.66
CA HIS A 116 9.92 5.36 -8.47
C HIS A 116 9.34 6.04 -9.71
N SER A 117 9.91 7.19 -10.08
CA SER A 117 9.43 7.95 -11.26
C SER A 117 9.52 7.15 -12.57
N ASP A 118 10.55 6.30 -12.74
CA ASP A 118 10.68 5.46 -13.94
C ASP A 118 9.61 4.36 -14.00
N ILE A 119 9.21 3.82 -12.86
CA ILE A 119 8.10 2.88 -12.77
C ILE A 119 6.81 3.61 -13.14
N GLY A 120 6.57 4.78 -12.55
CA GLY A 120 5.44 5.63 -12.89
C GLY A 120 5.37 5.93 -14.38
N ASN A 121 6.46 6.38 -14.99
CA ASN A 121 6.51 6.73 -16.42
C ASN A 121 6.28 5.55 -17.36
N LYS A 122 6.57 4.33 -16.94
CA LYS A 122 6.45 3.11 -17.75
C LYS A 122 5.23 2.26 -17.38
N THR A 123 4.36 2.76 -16.51
CA THR A 123 3.16 2.05 -16.05
C THR A 123 2.19 1.84 -17.19
N VAL A 124 1.71 0.62 -17.36
CA VAL A 124 0.67 0.26 -18.35
C VAL A 124 -0.57 -0.33 -17.69
N GLY A 125 -0.49 -0.74 -16.44
CA GLY A 125 -1.60 -1.30 -15.68
C GLY A 125 -1.17 -1.67 -14.26
N ALA A 126 -2.11 -2.18 -13.48
CA ALA A 126 -1.86 -2.65 -12.14
C ALA A 126 -2.59 -3.96 -11.88
N ILE A 127 -2.06 -4.73 -10.94
CA ILE A 127 -2.71 -5.89 -10.35
C ILE A 127 -3.01 -5.55 -8.91
N VAL A 128 -4.26 -5.69 -8.50
CA VAL A 128 -4.68 -5.49 -7.12
C VAL A 128 -5.30 -6.80 -6.62
N ASN A 129 -4.79 -7.33 -5.53
CA ASN A 129 -5.23 -8.60 -4.94
C ASN A 129 -5.27 -9.75 -5.97
N GLY A 130 -4.27 -9.82 -6.85
CA GLY A 130 -4.17 -10.83 -7.91
C GLY A 130 -5.04 -10.59 -9.15
N LYS A 131 -5.81 -9.49 -9.22
CA LYS A 131 -6.68 -9.15 -10.35
C LYS A 131 -6.15 -7.93 -11.09
N ILE A 132 -6.17 -7.97 -12.43
CA ILE A 132 -5.83 -6.82 -13.26
C ILE A 132 -6.91 -5.75 -13.11
N VAL A 133 -6.49 -4.53 -12.80
CA VAL A 133 -7.38 -3.38 -12.64
C VAL A 133 -6.93 -2.21 -13.52
N PRO A 134 -7.85 -1.33 -13.94
CA PRO A 134 -7.50 -0.11 -14.65
C PRO A 134 -6.74 0.86 -13.74
N LEU A 135 -5.98 1.79 -14.32
CA LEU A 135 -5.25 2.82 -13.58
C LEU A 135 -6.16 3.81 -12.84
N SER A 136 -7.46 3.82 -13.18
CA SER A 136 -8.50 4.61 -12.51
C SER A 136 -9.13 3.91 -11.29
N TYR A 137 -8.67 2.71 -10.95
CA TYR A 137 -9.14 1.99 -9.77
C TYR A 137 -8.81 2.80 -8.50
N LYS A 138 -9.77 2.93 -7.59
CA LYS A 138 -9.55 3.59 -6.29
C LYS A 138 -9.02 2.57 -5.31
N LEU A 139 -7.82 2.79 -4.83
CA LEU A 139 -7.16 1.94 -3.86
C LEU A 139 -7.89 1.97 -2.51
N LYS A 140 -7.90 0.83 -1.84
CA LYS A 140 -8.52 0.64 -0.53
C LYS A 140 -7.48 0.13 0.45
N THR A 141 -7.68 0.40 1.73
CA THR A 141 -6.84 -0.15 2.80
C THR A 141 -6.86 -1.68 2.73
N GLY A 142 -5.67 -2.28 2.80
CA GLY A 142 -5.48 -3.73 2.69
C GLY A 142 -5.21 -4.24 1.26
N ASP A 143 -5.29 -3.38 0.24
CA ASP A 143 -4.98 -3.79 -1.12
C ASP A 143 -3.50 -4.14 -1.29
N VAL A 144 -3.23 -5.31 -1.88
CA VAL A 144 -1.89 -5.71 -2.32
C VAL A 144 -1.74 -5.31 -3.79
N VAL A 145 -0.84 -4.35 -4.06
CA VAL A 145 -0.72 -3.70 -5.37
C VAL A 145 0.61 -4.05 -6.03
N GLU A 146 0.54 -4.52 -7.26
CA GLU A 146 1.68 -4.74 -8.16
C GLU A 146 1.53 -3.90 -9.42
N ILE A 147 2.56 -3.13 -9.77
CA ILE A 147 2.55 -2.28 -10.97
C ILE A 147 3.11 -3.05 -12.16
N LYS A 148 2.37 -3.04 -13.27
CA LYS A 148 2.84 -3.57 -14.55
C LYS A 148 3.45 -2.45 -15.38
N THR A 149 4.70 -2.66 -15.79
CA THR A 149 5.47 -1.70 -16.60
C THR A 149 5.78 -2.28 -17.97
N ASN A 150 5.87 -1.39 -18.97
CA ASN A 150 6.34 -1.75 -20.30
C ASN A 150 7.44 -0.77 -20.74
N LYS A 151 8.58 -1.30 -21.18
CA LYS A 151 9.72 -0.50 -21.67
C LYS A 151 9.37 0.30 -22.95
N ALA A 152 8.43 -0.20 -23.76
CA ALA A 152 7.96 0.48 -24.97
C ALA A 152 6.88 1.55 -24.69
N CYS A 153 6.52 1.80 -23.41
CA CYS A 153 5.55 2.84 -23.07
C CYS A 153 6.10 4.23 -23.43
N THR A 154 5.29 5.01 -24.12
CA THR A 154 5.66 6.38 -24.55
C THR A 154 5.68 7.40 -23.40
N GLY A 155 5.35 6.95 -22.20
CA GLY A 155 5.29 7.75 -20.98
C GLY A 155 3.91 8.32 -20.68
N PRO A 156 3.81 9.12 -19.61
CA PRO A 156 2.55 9.69 -19.17
C PRO A 156 1.96 10.67 -20.17
N THR A 157 0.62 10.69 -20.22
CA THR A 157 -0.17 11.64 -21.00
C THR A 157 -0.79 12.71 -20.09
N THR A 158 -1.33 13.76 -20.67
CA THR A 158 -2.05 14.81 -19.93
C THR A 158 -3.28 14.27 -19.18
N GLU A 159 -3.88 13.18 -19.65
CA GLU A 159 -5.00 12.50 -18.97
C GLU A 159 -4.59 11.94 -17.61
N TRP A 160 -3.34 11.50 -17.46
CA TRP A 160 -2.81 11.00 -16.20
C TRP A 160 -2.80 12.07 -15.09
N LEU A 161 -2.72 13.37 -15.47
CA LEU A 161 -2.85 14.47 -14.51
C LEU A 161 -4.22 14.54 -13.86
N LYS A 162 -5.26 14.08 -14.58
CA LYS A 162 -6.63 14.01 -14.04
C LYS A 162 -6.82 12.78 -13.14
N LEU A 163 -6.13 11.69 -13.48
CA LEU A 163 -6.18 10.45 -12.71
C LEU A 163 -5.38 10.55 -11.41
N ALA A 164 -4.18 11.11 -11.44
CA ALA A 164 -3.33 11.21 -10.26
C ALA A 164 -4.01 12.07 -9.17
N LYS A 165 -4.06 11.53 -7.94
CA LYS A 165 -4.59 12.22 -6.77
C LYS A 165 -3.48 13.02 -6.07
N THR A 166 -2.30 12.41 -5.91
CA THR A 166 -1.21 13.00 -5.13
C THR A 166 -0.49 14.12 -5.90
N SER A 167 -0.09 15.17 -5.18
CA SER A 167 0.71 16.27 -5.74
C SER A 167 2.07 15.79 -6.23
N HIS A 168 2.66 14.80 -5.57
CA HIS A 168 3.92 14.19 -5.97
C HIS A 168 3.82 13.57 -7.38
N ALA A 169 2.83 12.69 -7.62
CA ALA A 169 2.61 12.09 -8.94
C ALA A 169 2.35 13.15 -10.00
N LYS A 170 1.47 14.14 -9.72
CA LYS A 170 1.17 15.25 -10.64
C LYS A 170 2.43 16.03 -11.04
N THR A 171 3.29 16.34 -10.08
CA THR A 171 4.54 17.08 -10.33
C THR A 171 5.48 16.28 -11.24
N LYS A 172 5.64 14.98 -10.98
CA LYS A 172 6.50 14.11 -11.81
C LYS A 172 5.94 13.94 -13.22
N ILE A 173 4.63 13.77 -13.37
CA ILE A 173 3.95 13.69 -14.67
C ILE A 173 4.16 14.99 -15.47
N LYS A 174 3.91 16.15 -14.85
CA LYS A 174 4.13 17.47 -15.49
C LYS A 174 5.58 17.63 -15.95
N ALA A 175 6.54 17.30 -15.08
CA ALA A 175 7.97 17.40 -15.39
C ALA A 175 8.34 16.54 -16.61
N PHE A 176 7.82 15.31 -16.70
CA PHE A 176 8.06 14.43 -17.84
C PHE A 176 7.45 15.00 -19.14
N ILE A 177 6.19 15.44 -19.09
CA ILE A 177 5.50 16.01 -20.27
C ILE A 177 6.24 17.25 -20.78
N ASN A 178 6.61 18.17 -19.88
CA ASN A 178 7.34 19.38 -20.24
C ASN A 178 8.71 19.06 -20.84
N LYS A 179 9.44 18.07 -20.28
CA LYS A 179 10.71 17.62 -20.83
C LYS A 179 10.54 17.09 -22.25
N LYS A 180 9.56 16.21 -22.46
CA LYS A 180 9.27 15.63 -23.78
C LYS A 180 8.89 16.68 -24.82
N GLN A 181 8.08 17.68 -24.43
CA GLN A 181 7.73 18.80 -25.31
C GLN A 181 8.96 19.64 -25.66
N ARG A 182 9.80 19.97 -24.69
CA ARG A 182 11.02 20.72 -24.93
C ARG A 182 11.96 19.99 -25.88
N ASP A 183 12.16 18.69 -25.67
CA ASP A 183 13.01 17.86 -26.53
C ASP A 183 12.48 17.81 -27.97
N ALA A 184 11.16 17.75 -28.14
CA ALA A 184 10.49 17.82 -29.45
C ALA A 184 10.66 19.16 -30.14
N PHE A 185 10.57 20.28 -29.41
CA PHE A 185 10.80 21.63 -29.96
C PHE A 185 12.27 21.84 -30.38
N VAL A 186 13.22 21.33 -29.58
CA VAL A 186 14.65 21.41 -29.91
C VAL A 186 14.95 20.60 -31.17
N ALA A 187 14.40 19.38 -31.29
CA ALA A 187 14.57 18.56 -32.49
C ALA A 187 14.01 19.23 -33.74
N LYS A 188 12.82 19.84 -33.67
CA LYS A 188 12.25 20.61 -34.77
C LYS A 188 13.10 21.81 -35.17
N GLY A 189 13.61 22.58 -34.20
CA GLY A 189 14.45 23.73 -34.50
C GLY A 189 15.78 23.38 -35.12
N LEU A 190 16.28 22.15 -34.87
CA LEU A 190 17.51 21.65 -35.52
C LEU A 190 17.28 21.12 -36.94
N GLU A 191 16.04 20.73 -37.29
CA GLU A 191 15.67 20.32 -38.66
C GLU A 191 15.38 21.51 -39.57
N GLU A 192 15.08 22.70 -39.02
CA GLU A 192 14.75 23.92 -39.75
C GLU A 192 16.01 24.84 -39.99
N LEU A 193 17.16 24.44 -39.44
CA LEU A 193 18.47 25.10 -39.64
C LEU A 193 19.31 24.36 -40.69
#